data_1e9bc54bd1a97adf32acd43d3b78f7cf
#
_entry.id   1e9bc54bd1a97adf32acd43d3b78f7cf
#
_cell.length_a   1.000
_cell.length_b   1.000
_cell.length_c   1.000
_cell.angle_alpha   90.00
_cell.angle_beta   90.00
_cell.angle_gamma   90.00
#
_symmetry.space_group_name_H-M   'P 1'
#
loop_
_entity.id
_entity.type
_entity.pdbx_description
1 polymer ?
#
loop_
_entity_poly.entity_id
_entity_poly.type
_entity_poly.pdbx_seq_one_letter_code
_entity_poly.pdbx_strand_id
1 'polypeptide(L)'
;MFPLFFSAVLDCPGVIMYDNHKHLNGSVGATDTNRMKNAADWFYHQVYSDEDIVPRKEPVKEKLPSLLRTARSLEGAWQSRESVFLKQARLLANYEDDYDFSGSVLRYYPTYQALTDQELRGYFSWRTKLRKGDIQKTSLSFAFLYIYELLNQIGVDNALDGYRKLTAFREEYGKLDDDILSYLEQWLADYVIYYDLDPALLEGSSRAAIHKSVAVLEEIQTQSPAAIVEALEQLPLKWLKRSKFYQQHRSDMEAVMVPVLRRVALHCDTRCKNGFVAQYLGSVKKDLTWLFYSAVFCDPLRRQSYHYVVDEFCTYHCQNGRWMVEGFFFSHRQCAKLDDLLKAIDCRMRQRLDAKHPIKSQLDTKWILKIIQEEIDALLARKQAAEAKKITIDRSQLEKIRREAAITQEKLAVEEELEEAPPEAPPIPEPAAPPPEDTPLSPAEYRLLQCLLYGKDLGWVRAEGLMMSVLLDGINEKLYDIFQDTVLDQDAQPISDYIDELKEMVSP
;
A
#
# COMPACT_ATOMS: atom_id res chain seq x y z
N MET A 1 43.51 14.85 6.65
CA MET A 1 43.15 15.44 5.36
C MET A 1 42.18 14.46 4.68
N PHE A 2 40.92 14.52 5.09
CA PHE A 2 39.78 13.82 4.47
C PHE A 2 38.70 14.85 4.26
N PRO A 3 38.36 15.14 3.07
CA PRO A 3 36.94 15.37 2.78
C PRO A 3 36.51 14.82 1.40
N LEU A 4 35.19 14.65 1.24
CA LEU A 4 34.47 14.50 -0.02
C LEU A 4 34.41 13.09 -0.65
N PHE A 5 33.61 12.18 -0.05
CA PHE A 5 32.96 11.09 -0.77
C PHE A 5 31.62 10.71 -0.08
N PHE A 6 30.71 11.69 0.03
CA PHE A 6 29.40 11.46 0.68
C PHE A 6 28.20 11.69 -0.28
N SER A 7 28.44 11.70 -1.60
CA SER A 7 27.36 12.10 -2.52
C SER A 7 26.80 11.03 -3.45
N ALA A 8 27.28 9.79 -3.39
CA ALA A 8 26.90 8.77 -4.39
C ALA A 8 26.11 7.56 -3.85
N VAL A 9 25.78 7.50 -2.56
CA VAL A 9 25.19 6.29 -1.92
C VAL A 9 23.67 6.43 -1.68
N LEU A 10 23.04 7.54 -2.04
CA LEU A 10 21.64 7.83 -1.68
C LEU A 10 20.58 7.37 -2.70
N ASP A 11 20.95 6.69 -3.78
CA ASP A 11 20.01 6.31 -4.85
C ASP A 11 19.64 4.81 -4.89
N CYS A 12 19.81 4.05 -3.81
CA CYS A 12 19.23 2.70 -3.73
C CYS A 12 17.75 2.79 -3.30
N PRO A 13 16.79 2.38 -4.12
CA PRO A 13 15.38 2.35 -3.73
C PRO A 13 15.17 1.23 -2.73
N GLY A 14 14.94 1.60 -1.48
CA GLY A 14 14.66 0.68 -0.37
C GLY A 14 15.30 1.08 0.95
N VAL A 15 16.23 2.02 0.96
CA VAL A 15 16.79 2.56 2.20
C VAL A 15 16.07 3.87 2.52
N ILE A 16 14.96 3.78 3.24
CA ILE A 16 14.46 4.93 3.99
C ILE A 16 15.41 5.08 5.18
N MET A 17 16.47 5.86 4.97
CA MET A 17 17.21 6.39 6.08
C MET A 17 16.29 7.34 6.83
N TYR A 18 15.80 6.94 7.98
CA TYR A 18 15.29 7.87 8.97
C TYR A 18 16.46 8.73 9.42
N ASP A 19 16.56 9.90 8.81
CA ASP A 19 17.51 10.95 9.20
C ASP A 19 17.02 11.56 10.52
N ASN A 20 17.32 10.91 11.64
CA ASN A 20 17.08 11.43 12.98
C ASN A 20 17.98 12.65 13.33
N HIS A 21 18.83 13.13 12.40
CA HIS A 21 19.68 14.30 12.63
C HIS A 21 19.01 15.65 12.30
N LYS A 22 17.80 15.69 11.74
CA LYS A 22 17.14 16.98 11.43
C LYS A 22 16.41 17.65 12.59
N HIS A 23 16.36 17.06 13.76
CA HIS A 23 15.69 17.66 14.92
C HIS A 23 16.61 18.32 15.97
N LEU A 24 17.93 18.41 15.74
CA LEU A 24 18.84 19.04 16.71
C LEU A 24 19.44 20.38 16.28
N ASN A 25 19.11 20.93 15.12
CA ASN A 25 19.58 22.26 14.68
C ASN A 25 18.45 23.26 14.43
N GLY A 26 17.36 23.17 15.16
CA GLY A 26 16.41 24.28 15.29
C GLY A 26 16.95 25.26 16.31
N SER A 27 17.17 26.50 15.93
CA SER A 27 17.54 27.62 16.80
C SER A 27 16.65 27.65 18.05
N VAL A 28 17.23 27.41 19.21
CA VAL A 28 16.56 27.50 20.50
C VAL A 28 16.26 28.97 20.77
N GLY A 29 15.03 29.39 20.51
CA GLY A 29 14.51 30.68 20.90
C GLY A 29 14.40 30.74 22.45
N ALA A 30 14.62 31.93 23.02
CA ALA A 30 14.67 32.22 24.46
C ALA A 30 13.44 31.83 25.31
N THR A 31 12.45 31.18 24.73
CA THR A 31 11.22 30.70 25.40
C THR A 31 11.28 29.25 25.90
N ASP A 32 12.28 28.46 25.46
CA ASP A 32 12.35 27.02 25.81
C ASP A 32 13.13 26.75 27.11
N THR A 33 13.90 27.69 27.60
CA THR A 33 14.64 27.55 28.88
C THR A 33 13.72 27.48 30.10
N ASN A 34 12.53 28.09 30.06
CA ASN A 34 11.53 27.99 31.14
C ASN A 34 10.78 26.67 31.14
N ARG A 35 10.63 26.03 29.99
CA ARG A 35 9.97 24.71 29.88
C ARG A 35 10.87 23.57 30.34
N MET A 36 12.18 23.70 30.11
CA MET A 36 13.18 22.73 30.64
C MET A 36 13.40 22.86 32.14
N LYS A 37 13.33 24.08 32.72
CA LYS A 37 13.36 24.26 34.18
C LYS A 37 12.16 23.65 34.86
N ASN A 38 10.96 23.80 34.31
CA ASN A 38 9.74 23.20 34.87
C ASN A 38 9.73 21.66 34.76
N ALA A 39 10.34 21.09 33.72
CA ALA A 39 10.48 19.63 33.59
C ALA A 39 11.53 19.07 34.57
N ALA A 40 12.62 19.78 34.82
CA ALA A 40 13.63 19.39 35.80
C ALA A 40 13.10 19.52 37.23
N ASP A 41 12.36 20.59 37.56
CA ASP A 41 11.69 20.78 38.85
C ASP A 41 10.60 19.72 39.10
N TRP A 42 9.83 19.33 38.06
CA TRP A 42 8.86 18.24 38.16
C TRP A 42 9.54 16.90 38.47
N PHE A 43 10.69 16.61 37.84
CA PHE A 43 11.49 15.41 38.11
C PHE A 43 12.06 15.41 39.55
N TYR A 44 12.53 16.57 40.07
CA TYR A 44 13.09 16.66 41.40
C TYR A 44 12.02 16.51 42.50
N HIS A 45 10.79 16.99 42.32
CA HIS A 45 9.70 16.86 43.26
C HIS A 45 9.04 15.48 43.33
N GLN A 46 9.19 14.64 42.31
CA GLN A 46 8.70 13.25 42.31
C GLN A 46 9.68 12.24 42.96
N VAL A 47 10.92 12.61 43.20
CA VAL A 47 11.97 11.68 43.63
C VAL A 47 12.22 11.72 45.16
N TYR A 48 11.68 12.70 45.87
CA TYR A 48 11.86 12.83 47.34
C TYR A 48 10.55 13.07 48.03
N SER A 49 9.78 12.02 48.27
CA SER A 49 8.93 11.93 49.46
C SER A 49 9.76 11.23 50.53
N ASP A 50 9.87 11.88 51.69
CA ASP A 50 10.60 11.38 52.89
C ASP A 50 9.91 10.16 53.53
N GLU A 51 9.28 9.28 52.79
CA GLU A 51 8.68 8.05 53.27
C GLU A 51 9.68 6.91 53.13
N ASP A 52 10.27 6.56 54.28
CA ASP A 52 10.98 5.34 54.60
C ASP A 52 12.09 4.91 53.60
N ILE A 53 13.30 5.38 53.82
CA ILE A 53 14.54 4.71 53.38
C ILE A 53 14.64 3.37 54.12
N VAL A 54 13.80 2.41 53.68
CA VAL A 54 14.15 0.99 53.93
C VAL A 54 15.38 0.72 53.12
N PRO A 55 16.53 0.37 53.76
CA PRO A 55 17.74 0.03 52.99
C PRO A 55 17.34 -1.13 52.06
N ARG A 56 17.15 -0.85 50.76
CA ARG A 56 17.01 -1.89 49.76
C ARG A 56 18.25 -2.73 49.91
N LYS A 57 18.14 -3.95 50.42
CA LYS A 57 19.18 -4.97 50.29
C LYS A 57 19.57 -4.94 48.83
N GLU A 58 20.81 -4.46 48.53
CA GLU A 58 21.33 -4.56 47.16
C GLU A 58 21.08 -6.01 46.74
N PRO A 59 20.39 -6.27 45.64
CA PRO A 59 20.19 -7.63 45.16
C PRO A 59 21.61 -8.23 45.07
N VAL A 60 21.83 -9.36 45.72
CA VAL A 60 23.11 -10.09 45.66
C VAL A 60 23.41 -10.24 44.16
N LYS A 61 24.46 -9.57 43.69
CA LYS A 61 24.83 -9.62 42.27
C LYS A 61 25.14 -11.09 41.95
N GLU A 62 24.16 -11.74 41.39
CA GLU A 62 24.28 -13.13 40.97
C GLU A 62 25.48 -13.23 40.01
N LYS A 63 26.47 -14.08 40.34
CA LYS A 63 27.69 -14.20 39.53
C LYS A 63 27.31 -14.70 38.14
N LEU A 64 27.78 -13.98 37.14
CA LEU A 64 27.57 -14.38 35.73
C LEU A 64 28.03 -15.84 35.53
N PRO A 65 27.21 -16.70 34.88
CA PRO A 65 27.55 -18.08 34.58
C PRO A 65 28.95 -18.22 33.95
N SER A 66 29.69 -19.29 34.28
CA SER A 66 31.08 -19.47 33.87
C SER A 66 31.29 -19.40 32.37
N LEU A 67 30.36 -19.98 31.58
CA LEU A 67 30.44 -19.97 30.12
C LEU A 67 30.29 -18.55 29.55
N LEU A 68 29.36 -17.74 30.09
CA LEU A 68 29.20 -16.35 29.69
C LEU A 68 30.45 -15.51 30.06
N ARG A 69 31.08 -15.75 31.20
CA ARG A 69 32.38 -15.11 31.57
C ARG A 69 33.46 -15.49 30.60
N THR A 70 33.57 -16.77 30.24
CA THR A 70 34.55 -17.24 29.25
C THR A 70 34.29 -16.59 27.89
N ALA A 71 33.05 -16.50 27.46
CA ALA A 71 32.70 -15.82 26.21
C ALA A 71 33.15 -14.33 26.22
N ARG A 72 32.89 -13.60 27.31
CA ARG A 72 33.33 -12.21 27.44
C ARG A 72 34.85 -12.03 27.43
N SER A 73 35.62 -13.03 27.91
CA SER A 73 37.08 -12.99 27.89
C SER A 73 37.69 -13.24 26.51
N LEU A 74 36.90 -13.58 25.50
CA LEU A 74 37.39 -13.83 24.12
C LEU A 74 37.80 -12.57 23.35
N GLU A 75 37.91 -11.41 24.01
CA GLU A 75 38.41 -10.19 23.38
C GLU A 75 39.91 -10.30 23.04
N GLY A 76 40.29 -9.92 21.84
CA GLY A 76 41.66 -9.80 21.40
C GLY A 76 41.99 -8.38 20.94
N ALA A 77 43.17 -7.89 21.29
CA ALA A 77 43.60 -6.49 21.11
C ALA A 77 43.55 -5.95 19.66
N TRP A 78 43.37 -6.80 18.66
CA TRP A 78 43.40 -6.43 17.23
C TRP A 78 42.26 -7.07 16.42
N GLN A 79 41.14 -7.44 17.07
CA GLN A 79 40.02 -8.11 16.41
C GLN A 79 38.89 -7.12 16.15
N SER A 80 38.26 -7.22 14.97
CA SER A 80 37.06 -6.45 14.73
C SER A 80 35.90 -6.91 15.64
N ARG A 81 34.98 -6.01 15.94
CA ARG A 81 33.78 -6.28 16.75
C ARG A 81 33.00 -7.48 16.22
N GLU A 82 32.88 -7.59 14.91
CA GLU A 82 32.17 -8.67 14.20
C GLU A 82 32.88 -10.02 14.42
N SER A 83 34.24 -10.02 14.41
CA SER A 83 35.03 -11.23 14.65
C SER A 83 34.91 -11.72 16.08
N VAL A 84 34.95 -10.80 17.05
CA VAL A 84 34.72 -11.10 18.47
C VAL A 84 33.31 -11.65 18.67
N PHE A 85 32.29 -10.99 18.12
CA PHE A 85 30.91 -11.44 18.18
C PHE A 85 30.77 -12.87 17.65
N LEU A 86 31.31 -13.17 16.46
CA LEU A 86 31.24 -14.51 15.87
C LEU A 86 31.86 -15.59 16.75
N LYS A 87 33.02 -15.32 17.37
CA LYS A 87 33.69 -16.27 18.29
C LYS A 87 32.81 -16.53 19.51
N GLN A 88 32.30 -15.48 20.13
CA GLN A 88 31.42 -15.57 21.28
C GLN A 88 30.11 -16.30 20.91
N ALA A 89 29.49 -15.98 19.76
CA ALA A 89 28.28 -16.60 19.31
C ALA A 89 28.45 -18.11 19.06
N ARG A 90 29.58 -18.54 18.48
CA ARG A 90 29.90 -19.97 18.30
C ARG A 90 30.02 -20.70 19.62
N LEU A 91 30.71 -20.10 20.62
CA LEU A 91 30.83 -20.70 21.96
C LEU A 91 29.47 -20.80 22.65
N LEU A 92 28.61 -19.81 22.44
CA LEU A 92 27.29 -19.72 23.10
C LEU A 92 26.15 -20.25 22.25
N ALA A 93 26.41 -20.91 21.10
CA ALA A 93 25.40 -21.34 20.16
C ALA A 93 24.25 -22.17 20.82
N ASN A 94 24.64 -23.08 21.74
CA ASN A 94 23.71 -23.98 22.44
C ASN A 94 23.49 -23.58 23.92
N TYR A 95 23.92 -22.37 24.31
CA TYR A 95 23.70 -21.92 25.67
C TYR A 95 22.25 -21.57 25.91
N GLU A 96 21.66 -22.05 27.01
CA GLU A 96 20.33 -21.73 27.47
C GLU A 96 20.39 -21.03 28.83
N ASP A 97 19.45 -20.12 29.07
CA ASP A 97 19.28 -19.46 30.38
C ASP A 97 17.78 -19.35 30.68
N ASP A 98 17.43 -19.21 31.96
CA ASP A 98 16.06 -19.03 32.47
C ASP A 98 15.95 -17.78 33.36
N TYR A 99 16.93 -16.89 33.27
CA TYR A 99 17.02 -15.66 34.06
C TYR A 99 15.82 -14.74 33.79
N ASP A 100 15.13 -14.34 34.85
CA ASP A 100 14.01 -13.38 34.75
C ASP A 100 14.55 -11.97 34.57
N PHE A 101 14.29 -11.40 33.38
CA PHE A 101 14.73 -10.07 32.99
C PHE A 101 13.54 -9.26 32.50
N SER A 102 13.26 -8.16 33.20
CA SER A 102 12.14 -7.25 32.89
C SER A 102 12.59 -5.88 32.36
N GLY A 103 13.88 -5.71 32.07
CA GLY A 103 14.43 -4.44 31.57
C GLY A 103 14.19 -4.21 30.08
N SER A 104 14.31 -2.95 29.64
CA SER A 104 14.38 -2.57 28.24
C SER A 104 15.81 -2.32 27.83
N VAL A 105 16.20 -2.79 26.63
CA VAL A 105 17.57 -2.67 26.11
C VAL A 105 17.55 -1.89 24.81
N LEU A 106 18.29 -0.79 24.77
CA LEU A 106 18.47 0.01 23.55
C LEU A 106 19.96 0.13 23.25
N ARG A 107 20.41 -0.52 22.20
CA ARG A 107 21.80 -0.49 21.71
C ARG A 107 21.80 -0.44 20.19
N TYR A 108 22.63 0.41 19.62
CA TYR A 108 22.92 0.39 18.19
C TYR A 108 23.92 -0.72 17.88
N TYR A 109 23.64 -1.57 16.90
CA TYR A 109 24.45 -2.72 16.54
C TYR A 109 24.81 -3.60 17.76
N PRO A 110 23.81 -4.21 18.42
CA PRO A 110 24.03 -4.96 19.65
C PRO A 110 24.96 -6.15 19.42
N THR A 111 25.87 -6.35 20.39
CA THR A 111 26.70 -7.54 20.50
C THR A 111 26.68 -7.99 21.95
N TYR A 112 27.16 -9.19 22.26
CA TYR A 112 27.18 -9.67 23.65
C TYR A 112 28.04 -8.79 24.58
N GLN A 113 29.09 -8.15 24.03
CA GLN A 113 29.90 -7.22 24.79
C GLN A 113 29.22 -5.89 25.12
N ALA A 114 28.27 -5.49 24.30
CA ALA A 114 27.53 -4.25 24.52
C ALA A 114 26.46 -4.37 25.61
N LEU A 115 26.14 -5.59 26.05
CA LEU A 115 25.12 -5.86 27.06
C LEU A 115 25.74 -5.94 28.46
N THR A 116 25.03 -5.51 29.47
CA THR A 116 25.36 -5.80 30.88
C THR A 116 25.19 -7.30 31.15
N ASP A 117 25.67 -7.77 32.32
CA ASP A 117 25.53 -9.18 32.69
C ASP A 117 24.05 -9.63 32.78
N GLN A 118 23.20 -8.78 33.32
CA GLN A 118 21.75 -9.04 33.42
C GLN A 118 21.07 -9.02 32.06
N GLU A 119 21.37 -8.02 31.22
CA GLU A 119 20.85 -7.94 29.84
C GLU A 119 21.29 -9.17 29.03
N LEU A 120 22.54 -9.62 29.19
CA LEU A 120 23.05 -10.78 28.47
C LEU A 120 22.31 -12.06 28.88
N ARG A 121 22.08 -12.28 30.16
CA ARG A 121 21.28 -13.41 30.66
C ARG A 121 19.84 -13.29 30.18
N GLY A 122 19.25 -12.08 30.26
CA GLY A 122 17.91 -11.80 29.74
C GLY A 122 17.76 -12.12 28.26
N TYR A 123 18.76 -11.77 27.44
CA TYR A 123 18.80 -12.15 26.04
C TYR A 123 18.76 -13.66 25.84
N PHE A 124 19.60 -14.40 26.55
CA PHE A 124 19.64 -15.87 26.41
C PHE A 124 18.37 -16.54 26.92
N SER A 125 17.76 -16.05 27.98
CA SER A 125 16.44 -16.51 28.44
C SER A 125 15.36 -16.31 27.37
N TRP A 126 15.29 -15.12 26.78
CA TRP A 126 14.36 -14.84 25.70
C TRP A 126 14.65 -15.70 24.46
N ARG A 127 15.93 -15.85 24.06
CA ARG A 127 16.33 -16.69 22.94
C ARG A 127 15.99 -18.17 23.19
N THR A 128 16.13 -18.64 24.41
CA THR A 128 15.77 -20.02 24.79
C THR A 128 14.28 -20.27 24.60
N LYS A 129 13.42 -19.34 25.03
CA LYS A 129 11.97 -19.40 24.84
C LYS A 129 11.61 -19.36 23.35
N LEU A 130 12.19 -18.42 22.61
CA LEU A 130 12.00 -18.27 21.17
C LEU A 130 12.33 -19.56 20.40
N ARG A 131 13.48 -20.19 20.70
CA ARG A 131 13.89 -21.46 20.07
C ARG A 131 13.01 -22.65 20.42
N LYS A 132 12.26 -22.58 21.53
CA LYS A 132 11.25 -23.55 21.95
C LYS A 132 9.84 -23.24 21.39
N GLY A 133 9.72 -22.20 20.55
CA GLY A 133 8.46 -21.82 19.91
C GLY A 133 7.63 -20.79 20.69
N ASP A 134 8.10 -20.29 21.83
CA ASP A 134 7.45 -19.24 22.59
C ASP A 134 7.97 -17.87 22.12
N ILE A 135 7.25 -17.27 21.16
CA ILE A 135 7.63 -16.01 20.51
C ILE A 135 7.01 -14.85 21.27
N GLN A 136 7.82 -14.17 22.04
CA GLN A 136 7.41 -13.01 22.84
C GLN A 136 8.06 -11.72 22.31
N LYS A 137 7.31 -10.59 22.35
CA LYS A 137 7.87 -9.28 22.05
C LYS A 137 9.01 -8.96 23.03
N THR A 138 10.10 -8.45 22.49
CA THR A 138 11.28 -8.04 23.27
C THR A 138 11.79 -6.67 22.79
N SER A 139 12.90 -6.20 23.36
CA SER A 139 13.56 -5.01 22.85
C SER A 139 14.17 -5.25 21.46
N LEU A 140 14.13 -4.24 20.59
CA LEU A 140 14.74 -4.30 19.25
C LEU A 140 16.20 -4.78 19.29
N SER A 141 16.97 -4.41 20.33
CA SER A 141 18.34 -4.87 20.50
C SER A 141 18.46 -6.39 20.61
N PHE A 142 17.55 -7.05 21.30
CA PHE A 142 17.53 -8.51 21.40
C PHE A 142 17.09 -9.16 20.08
N ALA A 143 16.08 -8.59 19.43
CA ALA A 143 15.64 -9.06 18.12
C ALA A 143 16.77 -8.98 17.07
N PHE A 144 17.47 -7.84 16.99
CA PHE A 144 18.61 -7.69 16.08
C PHE A 144 19.78 -8.62 16.44
N LEU A 145 20.07 -8.81 17.72
CA LEU A 145 21.13 -9.71 18.14
C LEU A 145 20.86 -11.16 17.70
N TYR A 146 19.60 -11.61 17.80
CA TYR A 146 19.18 -12.91 17.30
C TYR A 146 19.29 -13.01 15.77
N ILE A 147 18.87 -11.97 15.06
CA ILE A 147 19.02 -11.91 13.60
C ILE A 147 20.52 -12.02 13.24
N TYR A 148 21.40 -11.30 13.94
CA TYR A 148 22.85 -11.37 13.69
C TYR A 148 23.43 -12.77 13.99
N GLU A 149 22.91 -13.51 14.99
CA GLU A 149 23.25 -14.91 15.17
C GLU A 149 22.92 -15.72 13.91
N LEU A 150 21.70 -15.62 13.40
CA LEU A 150 21.26 -16.37 12.22
C LEU A 150 22.03 -15.96 10.96
N LEU A 151 22.28 -14.67 10.75
CA LEU A 151 23.11 -14.18 9.63
C LEU A 151 24.53 -14.78 9.65
N ASN A 152 25.08 -15.00 10.83
CA ASN A 152 26.41 -15.58 11.03
C ASN A 152 26.42 -17.11 11.19
N GLN A 153 25.34 -17.79 10.81
CA GLN A 153 25.20 -19.25 10.86
C GLN A 153 25.25 -19.82 12.29
N ILE A 154 24.73 -19.10 13.28
CA ILE A 154 24.67 -19.56 14.67
C ILE A 154 23.30 -20.16 14.98
N GLY A 155 23.30 -21.37 15.50
CA GLY A 155 22.05 -22.09 15.84
C GLY A 155 21.28 -22.58 14.62
N VAL A 156 22.00 -22.85 13.54
CA VAL A 156 21.46 -23.39 12.28
C VAL A 156 22.29 -24.58 11.81
N ASP A 157 21.67 -25.51 11.10
CA ASP A 157 22.34 -26.72 10.60
C ASP A 157 23.11 -26.45 9.29
N ASN A 158 22.54 -25.59 8.46
CA ASN A 158 23.11 -25.18 7.18
C ASN A 158 22.50 -23.82 6.72
N ALA A 159 22.99 -23.30 5.61
CA ALA A 159 22.53 -22.00 5.11
C ALA A 159 21.04 -21.97 4.76
N LEU A 160 20.48 -23.04 4.22
CA LEU A 160 19.05 -23.11 3.91
C LEU A 160 18.18 -23.12 5.19
N ASP A 161 18.61 -23.82 6.23
CA ASP A 161 17.96 -23.78 7.54
C ASP A 161 18.00 -22.38 8.16
N GLY A 162 19.14 -21.70 8.05
CA GLY A 162 19.27 -20.32 8.49
C GLY A 162 18.31 -19.37 7.75
N TYR A 163 18.18 -19.53 6.44
CA TYR A 163 17.21 -18.77 5.63
C TYR A 163 15.78 -19.02 6.10
N ARG A 164 15.42 -20.28 6.33
CA ARG A 164 14.07 -20.64 6.81
C ARG A 164 13.78 -20.06 8.19
N LYS A 165 14.74 -20.10 9.11
CA LYS A 165 14.61 -19.52 10.46
C LYS A 165 14.48 -17.99 10.40
N LEU A 166 15.23 -17.31 9.53
CA LEU A 166 15.12 -15.86 9.32
C LEU A 166 13.74 -15.50 8.74
N THR A 167 13.26 -16.27 7.77
CA THR A 167 11.94 -16.06 7.16
C THR A 167 10.82 -16.28 8.18
N ALA A 168 10.87 -17.38 8.94
CA ALA A 168 9.90 -17.65 10.00
C ALA A 168 9.91 -16.55 11.07
N PHE A 169 11.09 -16.08 11.48
CA PHE A 169 11.21 -14.98 12.43
C PHE A 169 10.62 -13.67 11.87
N ARG A 170 10.84 -13.37 10.59
CA ARG A 170 10.20 -12.21 9.92
C ARG A 170 8.68 -12.31 9.95
N GLU A 171 8.12 -13.48 9.65
CA GLU A 171 6.67 -13.69 9.55
C GLU A 171 5.98 -13.68 10.91
N GLU A 172 6.59 -14.26 11.92
CA GLU A 172 5.99 -14.42 13.23
C GLU A 172 6.29 -13.23 14.16
N TYR A 173 7.56 -12.87 14.30
CA TYR A 173 7.95 -11.75 15.16
C TYR A 173 7.60 -10.39 14.54
N GLY A 174 7.62 -10.27 13.22
CA GLY A 174 7.22 -9.05 12.51
C GLY A 174 5.74 -8.64 12.74
N LYS A 175 4.88 -9.56 13.18
CA LYS A 175 3.51 -9.25 13.65
C LYS A 175 3.50 -8.57 15.03
N LEU A 176 4.52 -8.78 15.84
CA LEU A 176 4.69 -8.19 17.18
C LEU A 176 5.44 -6.86 17.11
N ASP A 177 6.38 -6.74 16.16
CA ASP A 177 7.22 -5.56 15.97
C ASP A 177 7.64 -5.43 14.50
N ASP A 178 7.09 -4.46 13.80
CA ASP A 178 7.31 -4.24 12.37
C ASP A 178 8.61 -3.46 12.04
N ASP A 179 9.27 -2.88 13.04
CA ASP A 179 10.54 -2.16 12.87
C ASP A 179 11.67 -3.02 12.30
N ILE A 180 11.59 -4.35 12.45
CA ILE A 180 12.59 -5.28 11.90
C ILE A 180 12.38 -5.59 10.41
N LEU A 181 11.17 -5.38 9.87
CA LEU A 181 10.78 -5.91 8.56
C LEU A 181 11.61 -5.34 7.42
N SER A 182 11.87 -4.03 7.42
CA SER A 182 12.65 -3.36 6.38
C SER A 182 14.10 -3.86 6.30
N TYR A 183 14.70 -4.16 7.44
CA TYR A 183 16.05 -4.73 7.51
C TYR A 183 16.07 -6.18 7.06
N LEU A 184 15.10 -6.99 7.51
CA LEU A 184 15.04 -8.42 7.17
C LEU A 184 14.76 -8.64 5.69
N GLU A 185 13.97 -7.79 5.01
CA GLU A 185 13.75 -7.89 3.57
C GLU A 185 15.09 -7.80 2.81
N GLN A 186 15.92 -6.81 3.16
CA GLN A 186 17.23 -6.67 2.54
C GLN A 186 18.19 -7.80 2.93
N TRP A 187 18.29 -8.13 4.21
CA TRP A 187 19.24 -9.12 4.68
C TRP A 187 18.90 -10.55 4.27
N LEU A 188 17.63 -10.89 4.05
CA LEU A 188 17.23 -12.17 3.44
C LEU A 188 17.72 -12.28 2.00
N ALA A 189 17.61 -11.21 1.22
CA ALA A 189 18.16 -11.20 -0.12
C ALA A 189 19.71 -11.31 -0.11
N ASP A 190 20.37 -10.53 0.75
CA ASP A 190 21.82 -10.60 0.93
C ASP A 190 22.28 -12.00 1.38
N TYR A 191 21.47 -12.66 2.22
CA TYR A 191 21.75 -14.01 2.73
C TYR A 191 21.70 -15.06 1.61
N VAL A 192 20.71 -15.00 0.74
CA VAL A 192 20.61 -15.89 -0.43
C VAL A 192 21.84 -15.73 -1.32
N ILE A 193 22.23 -14.49 -1.62
CA ILE A 193 23.37 -14.17 -2.49
C ILE A 193 24.68 -14.59 -1.83
N TYR A 194 24.88 -14.26 -0.55
CA TYR A 194 26.12 -14.53 0.15
C TYR A 194 26.37 -16.03 0.36
N TYR A 195 25.33 -16.78 0.71
CA TYR A 195 25.45 -18.22 1.00
C TYR A 195 25.18 -19.11 -0.23
N ASP A 196 25.05 -18.53 -1.42
CA ASP A 196 24.88 -19.26 -2.67
C ASP A 196 23.64 -20.17 -2.66
N LEU A 197 22.53 -19.64 -2.18
CA LEU A 197 21.25 -20.33 -2.19
C LEU A 197 20.54 -20.15 -3.53
N ASP A 198 19.49 -20.95 -3.77
CA ASP A 198 18.72 -20.89 -5.01
C ASP A 198 18.11 -19.49 -5.23
N PRO A 199 18.34 -18.85 -6.40
CA PRO A 199 17.72 -17.57 -6.75
C PRO A 199 16.20 -17.55 -6.69
N ALA A 200 15.53 -18.70 -6.85
CA ALA A 200 14.09 -18.83 -6.70
C ALA A 200 13.58 -18.34 -5.34
N LEU A 201 14.40 -18.37 -4.29
CA LEU A 201 14.07 -17.81 -2.98
C LEU A 201 13.91 -16.28 -2.99
N LEU A 202 14.34 -15.61 -4.05
CA LEU A 202 14.22 -14.15 -4.24
C LEU A 202 13.01 -13.74 -5.06
N GLU A 203 12.26 -14.68 -5.67
CA GLU A 203 11.12 -14.38 -6.56
C GLU A 203 10.02 -13.54 -5.89
N GLY A 204 9.81 -13.70 -4.59
CA GLY A 204 8.87 -12.89 -3.80
C GLY A 204 9.41 -11.54 -3.34
N SER A 205 10.64 -11.17 -3.68
CA SER A 205 11.21 -9.90 -3.26
C SER A 205 10.68 -8.72 -4.10
N SER A 206 10.63 -7.54 -3.49
CA SER A 206 10.26 -6.30 -4.20
C SER A 206 11.18 -6.00 -5.39
N ARG A 207 12.44 -6.40 -5.33
CA ARG A 207 13.40 -6.26 -6.44
C ARG A 207 13.04 -7.18 -7.62
N ALA A 208 12.72 -8.43 -7.37
CA ALA A 208 12.31 -9.37 -8.41
C ALA A 208 11.01 -8.91 -9.10
N ALA A 209 10.05 -8.40 -8.33
CA ALA A 209 8.82 -7.82 -8.89
C ALA A 209 9.12 -6.63 -9.83
N ILE A 210 10.09 -5.79 -9.46
CA ILE A 210 10.54 -4.67 -10.30
C ILE A 210 11.21 -5.18 -11.58
N HIS A 211 12.12 -6.15 -11.49
CA HIS A 211 12.80 -6.71 -12.67
C HIS A 211 11.80 -7.34 -13.64
N LYS A 212 10.85 -8.12 -13.13
CA LYS A 212 9.75 -8.66 -13.91
C LYS A 212 8.93 -7.57 -14.61
N SER A 213 8.66 -6.47 -13.91
CA SER A 213 7.97 -5.32 -14.48
C SER A 213 8.78 -4.64 -15.58
N VAL A 214 10.10 -4.56 -15.43
CA VAL A 214 11.01 -4.02 -16.46
C VAL A 214 11.00 -4.91 -17.70
N ALA A 215 11.11 -6.25 -17.55
CA ALA A 215 11.03 -7.20 -18.65
C ALA A 215 9.72 -7.06 -19.46
N VAL A 216 8.59 -6.96 -18.74
CA VAL A 216 7.29 -6.72 -19.39
C VAL A 216 7.28 -5.41 -20.18
N LEU A 217 7.91 -4.35 -19.68
CA LEU A 217 7.95 -3.05 -20.36
C LEU A 217 8.99 -2.96 -21.46
N GLU A 218 10.04 -3.77 -21.45
CA GLU A 218 10.95 -3.95 -22.61
C GLU A 218 10.25 -4.58 -23.80
N GLU A 219 9.38 -5.55 -23.54
CA GLU A 219 8.57 -6.23 -24.56
C GLU A 219 7.15 -5.66 -24.70
N ILE A 220 6.93 -4.40 -24.36
CA ILE A 220 5.61 -3.76 -24.26
C ILE A 220 4.72 -3.93 -25.50
N GLN A 221 5.31 -4.12 -26.67
CA GLN A 221 4.57 -4.30 -27.92
C GLN A 221 3.83 -5.64 -27.99
N THR A 222 4.39 -6.68 -27.40
CA THR A 222 3.88 -8.07 -27.47
C THR A 222 3.07 -8.46 -26.22
N GLN A 223 3.29 -7.78 -25.10
CA GLN A 223 2.65 -8.08 -23.81
C GLN A 223 1.15 -7.78 -23.83
N SER A 224 0.38 -8.48 -23.00
CA SER A 224 -1.05 -8.20 -22.83
C SER A 224 -1.29 -6.83 -22.13
N PRO A 225 -2.41 -6.15 -22.37
CA PRO A 225 -2.74 -4.91 -21.68
C PRO A 225 -2.74 -5.08 -20.15
N ALA A 226 -3.26 -6.19 -19.65
CA ALA A 226 -3.30 -6.48 -18.21
C ALA A 226 -1.89 -6.62 -17.62
N ALA A 227 -0.97 -7.32 -18.29
CA ALA A 227 0.41 -7.45 -17.85
C ALA A 227 1.15 -6.11 -17.78
N ILE A 228 0.90 -5.21 -18.75
CA ILE A 228 1.47 -3.85 -18.75
C ILE A 228 0.97 -3.04 -17.54
N VAL A 229 -0.32 -3.10 -17.25
CA VAL A 229 -0.90 -2.39 -16.11
C VAL A 229 -0.36 -2.94 -14.79
N GLU A 230 -0.32 -4.26 -14.63
CA GLU A 230 0.27 -4.91 -13.45
C GLU A 230 1.74 -4.50 -13.27
N ALA A 231 2.53 -4.50 -14.35
CA ALA A 231 3.92 -4.05 -14.31
C ALA A 231 4.05 -2.60 -13.82
N LEU A 232 3.18 -1.69 -14.28
CA LEU A 232 3.17 -0.30 -13.81
C LEU A 232 2.77 -0.17 -12.33
N GLU A 233 1.86 -0.99 -11.84
CA GLU A 233 1.43 -0.98 -10.43
C GLU A 233 2.53 -1.47 -9.48
N GLN A 234 3.40 -2.37 -9.92
CA GLN A 234 4.55 -2.84 -9.14
C GLN A 234 5.69 -1.81 -9.06
N LEU A 235 5.75 -0.89 -10.02
CA LEU A 235 6.78 0.14 -10.03
C LEU A 235 6.54 1.21 -8.95
N PRO A 236 7.60 1.91 -8.47
CA PRO A 236 7.50 2.95 -7.45
C PRO A 236 6.93 4.27 -8.00
N LEU A 237 5.87 4.18 -8.82
CA LEU A 237 5.18 5.32 -9.40
C LEU A 237 4.23 5.97 -8.38
N LYS A 238 4.39 7.26 -8.16
CA LYS A 238 3.64 7.98 -7.12
C LYS A 238 2.24 8.34 -7.57
N TRP A 239 2.10 8.75 -8.85
CA TRP A 239 0.84 9.25 -9.38
C TRP A 239 -0.20 8.12 -9.47
N LEU A 240 0.14 6.98 -10.04
CA LEU A 240 -0.77 5.86 -10.26
C LEU A 240 -1.48 5.43 -8.96
N LYS A 241 -0.70 5.38 -7.84
CA LYS A 241 -1.20 4.98 -6.52
C LYS A 241 -2.08 6.04 -5.84
N ARG A 242 -2.02 7.31 -6.26
CA ARG A 242 -2.69 8.44 -5.60
C ARG A 242 -3.88 9.01 -6.37
N SER A 243 -4.02 8.67 -7.65
CA SER A 243 -5.09 9.25 -8.48
C SER A 243 -6.43 8.59 -8.19
N LYS A 244 -7.32 9.31 -7.49
CA LYS A 244 -8.71 8.88 -7.31
C LYS A 244 -9.45 8.76 -8.66
N PHE A 245 -9.14 9.64 -9.61
CA PHE A 245 -9.73 9.57 -10.94
C PHE A 245 -9.36 8.28 -11.68
N TYR A 246 -8.09 7.84 -11.61
CA TYR A 246 -7.68 6.55 -12.14
C TYR A 246 -8.48 5.40 -11.51
N GLN A 247 -8.68 5.43 -10.19
CA GLN A 247 -9.44 4.39 -9.49
C GLN A 247 -10.91 4.35 -9.94
N GLN A 248 -11.55 5.51 -10.11
CA GLN A 248 -12.95 5.62 -10.54
C GLN A 248 -13.17 5.29 -12.03
N HIS A 249 -12.20 5.64 -12.89
CA HIS A 249 -12.29 5.46 -14.35
C HIS A 249 -11.25 4.46 -14.87
N ARG A 250 -10.95 3.42 -14.11
CA ARG A 250 -9.86 2.49 -14.35
C ARG A 250 -9.87 1.92 -15.77
N SER A 251 -10.98 1.36 -16.20
CA SER A 251 -11.11 0.73 -17.52
C SER A 251 -10.81 1.70 -18.68
N ASP A 252 -11.32 2.93 -18.59
CA ASP A 252 -11.12 3.94 -19.63
C ASP A 252 -9.68 4.45 -19.65
N MET A 253 -9.11 4.66 -18.44
CA MET A 253 -7.73 5.08 -18.30
C MET A 253 -6.76 4.02 -18.84
N GLU A 254 -6.97 2.74 -18.54
CA GLU A 254 -6.17 1.65 -19.06
C GLU A 254 -6.29 1.49 -20.58
N ALA A 255 -7.51 1.68 -21.12
CA ALA A 255 -7.76 1.64 -22.55
C ALA A 255 -7.07 2.75 -23.35
N VAL A 256 -6.72 3.87 -22.72
CA VAL A 256 -5.90 4.95 -23.31
C VAL A 256 -4.42 4.79 -22.96
N MET A 257 -4.12 4.46 -21.71
CA MET A 257 -2.75 4.42 -21.19
C MET A 257 -1.90 3.37 -21.93
N VAL A 258 -2.41 2.16 -22.14
CA VAL A 258 -1.65 1.11 -22.78
C VAL A 258 -1.29 1.44 -24.24
N PRO A 259 -2.22 1.86 -25.11
CA PRO A 259 -1.87 2.29 -26.48
C PRO A 259 -0.90 3.49 -26.52
N VAL A 260 -1.09 4.47 -25.64
CA VAL A 260 -0.16 5.61 -25.53
C VAL A 260 1.24 5.15 -25.21
N LEU A 261 1.39 4.29 -24.17
CA LEU A 261 2.70 3.76 -23.76
C LEU A 261 3.36 2.96 -24.87
N ARG A 262 2.62 2.11 -25.57
CA ARG A 262 3.14 1.37 -26.74
C ARG A 262 3.65 2.29 -27.83
N ARG A 263 2.88 3.31 -28.20
CA ARG A 263 3.29 4.28 -29.22
C ARG A 263 4.50 5.11 -28.80
N VAL A 264 4.56 5.51 -27.51
CA VAL A 264 5.71 6.23 -26.96
C VAL A 264 6.94 5.31 -26.94
N ALA A 265 6.80 4.05 -26.52
CA ALA A 265 7.87 3.07 -26.53
C ALA A 265 8.40 2.84 -27.93
N LEU A 266 7.54 2.56 -28.90
CA LEU A 266 7.92 2.38 -30.31
C LEU A 266 8.67 3.59 -30.84
N HIS A 267 8.25 4.81 -30.50
CA HIS A 267 8.97 6.02 -30.91
C HIS A 267 10.36 6.11 -30.26
N CYS A 268 10.46 5.81 -28.96
CA CYS A 268 11.75 5.82 -28.26
C CYS A 268 12.70 4.77 -28.82
N ASP A 269 12.21 3.54 -29.05
CA ASP A 269 13.04 2.42 -29.51
C ASP A 269 13.51 2.60 -30.96
N THR A 270 12.72 3.30 -31.79
CA THR A 270 13.07 3.49 -33.23
C THR A 270 13.78 4.79 -33.50
N ARG A 271 13.56 5.88 -32.74
CA ARG A 271 14.05 7.22 -33.08
C ARG A 271 14.95 7.87 -32.05
N CYS A 272 15.00 7.32 -30.82
CA CYS A 272 15.83 7.87 -29.76
C CYS A 272 17.12 7.07 -29.60
N LYS A 273 18.16 7.71 -29.07
CA LYS A 273 19.44 7.06 -28.78
C LYS A 273 19.30 5.94 -27.74
N ASN A 274 18.41 6.14 -26.79
CA ASN A 274 18.12 5.18 -25.71
C ASN A 274 16.67 4.72 -25.85
N GLY A 275 16.41 3.45 -25.68
CA GLY A 275 15.07 2.87 -25.72
C GLY A 275 14.15 3.39 -24.60
N PHE A 276 12.89 2.99 -24.65
CA PHE A 276 11.85 3.43 -23.72
C PHE A 276 12.23 3.19 -22.27
N VAL A 277 12.60 1.97 -21.90
CA VAL A 277 12.98 1.60 -20.54
C VAL A 277 14.12 2.47 -20.02
N ALA A 278 15.18 2.64 -20.83
CA ALA A 278 16.33 3.45 -20.44
C ALA A 278 16.00 4.95 -20.28
N GLN A 279 14.98 5.46 -20.97
CA GLN A 279 14.57 6.86 -20.87
C GLN A 279 13.63 7.14 -19.69
N TYR A 280 12.75 6.18 -19.35
CA TYR A 280 11.64 6.38 -18.42
C TYR A 280 11.78 5.64 -17.10
N LEU A 281 12.66 4.64 -17.00
CA LEU A 281 12.84 3.85 -15.78
C LEU A 281 14.27 3.90 -15.28
N GLY A 282 15.22 3.53 -16.11
CA GLY A 282 16.62 3.43 -15.72
C GLY A 282 17.40 2.55 -16.70
N SER A 283 18.57 2.09 -16.26
CA SER A 283 19.41 1.19 -17.07
C SER A 283 20.22 0.26 -16.18
N VAL A 284 20.68 -0.83 -16.76
CA VAL A 284 21.65 -1.72 -16.11
C VAL A 284 22.95 -0.94 -15.89
N LYS A 285 23.45 -0.98 -14.66
CA LYS A 285 24.72 -0.35 -14.24
C LYS A 285 25.44 -1.31 -13.31
N LYS A 286 26.75 -1.08 -13.19
CA LYS A 286 27.59 -1.77 -12.23
C LYS A 286 28.00 -0.79 -11.15
N ASP A 287 27.72 -1.15 -9.89
CA ASP A 287 27.99 -0.31 -8.73
C ASP A 287 28.52 -1.13 -7.57
N LEU A 288 29.20 -0.47 -6.64
CA LEU A 288 29.63 -1.07 -5.39
C LEU A 288 28.44 -1.34 -4.49
N THR A 289 28.45 -2.50 -3.84
CA THR A 289 27.43 -2.87 -2.87
C THR A 289 28.08 -3.48 -1.62
N TRP A 290 27.34 -3.44 -0.52
CA TRP A 290 27.75 -4.07 0.74
C TRP A 290 26.64 -4.99 1.19
N LEU A 291 26.91 -6.30 1.15
CA LEU A 291 25.97 -7.26 1.71
C LEU A 291 25.93 -7.12 3.23
N PHE A 292 24.76 -7.34 3.81
CA PHE A 292 24.48 -7.17 5.24
C PHE A 292 24.81 -5.77 5.78
N TYR A 293 24.62 -4.76 4.95
CA TYR A 293 24.79 -3.37 5.37
C TYR A 293 23.98 -3.10 6.66
N SER A 294 24.60 -2.42 7.61
CA SER A 294 24.02 -2.14 8.93
C SER A 294 23.76 -3.37 9.83
N ALA A 295 24.32 -4.54 9.53
CA ALA A 295 24.30 -5.70 10.40
C ALA A 295 25.67 -5.94 11.06
N VAL A 296 25.68 -6.65 12.19
CA VAL A 296 26.90 -7.22 12.75
C VAL A 296 27.15 -8.57 12.07
N PHE A 297 27.93 -8.54 11.02
CA PHE A 297 28.24 -9.70 10.19
C PHE A 297 29.76 -9.84 10.00
N CYS A 298 30.27 -11.05 10.21
CA CYS A 298 31.69 -11.38 9.99
C CYS A 298 31.79 -12.22 8.71
N ASP A 299 32.50 -11.73 7.70
CA ASP A 299 32.73 -12.48 6.46
C ASP A 299 33.73 -13.65 6.66
N PRO A 300 33.25 -14.89 6.91
CA PRO A 300 34.15 -16.03 7.11
C PRO A 300 34.65 -16.59 5.77
N LEU A 301 33.95 -16.36 4.67
CA LEU A 301 34.25 -16.97 3.39
C LEU A 301 35.35 -16.25 2.63
N ARG A 302 35.54 -14.94 2.86
CA ARG A 302 36.56 -14.08 2.21
C ARG A 302 36.75 -14.41 0.73
N ARG A 303 35.65 -14.45 -0.01
CA ARG A 303 35.62 -14.87 -1.43
C ARG A 303 36.60 -14.03 -2.26
N GLN A 304 37.50 -14.69 -2.98
CA GLN A 304 38.48 -13.99 -3.83
C GLN A 304 37.87 -13.61 -5.20
N SER A 305 37.18 -14.56 -5.83
CA SER A 305 36.44 -14.32 -7.08
C SER A 305 35.17 -15.15 -7.04
N TYR A 306 34.05 -14.50 -7.21
CA TYR A 306 32.74 -15.14 -7.17
C TYR A 306 31.73 -14.30 -7.92
N HIS A 307 30.77 -14.95 -8.55
CA HIS A 307 29.62 -14.28 -9.14
C HIS A 307 28.35 -15.05 -8.79
N TYR A 308 27.26 -14.31 -8.65
CA TYR A 308 25.95 -14.86 -8.35
C TYR A 308 24.93 -14.21 -9.27
N VAL A 309 24.27 -15.00 -10.10
CA VAL A 309 23.23 -14.53 -11.03
C VAL A 309 21.88 -14.65 -10.35
N VAL A 310 21.22 -13.52 -10.16
CA VAL A 310 19.86 -13.48 -9.60
C VAL A 310 18.85 -13.71 -10.73
N ASP A 311 18.94 -12.92 -11.78
CA ASP A 311 18.10 -12.96 -12.98
C ASP A 311 18.84 -12.28 -14.16
N GLU A 312 18.16 -12.10 -15.28
CA GLU A 312 18.72 -11.45 -16.47
C GLU A 312 19.12 -9.98 -16.29
N PHE A 313 18.56 -9.32 -15.26
CA PHE A 313 18.81 -7.92 -14.93
C PHE A 313 19.75 -7.70 -13.73
N CYS A 314 20.16 -8.77 -13.04
CA CYS A 314 20.91 -8.62 -11.80
C CYS A 314 21.95 -9.73 -11.58
N THR A 315 23.21 -9.36 -11.55
CA THR A 315 24.32 -10.23 -11.20
C THR A 315 25.22 -9.59 -10.15
N TYR A 316 25.54 -10.33 -9.11
CA TYR A 316 26.49 -9.91 -8.09
C TYR A 316 27.88 -10.47 -8.39
N HIS A 317 28.89 -9.65 -8.19
CA HIS A 317 30.29 -10.00 -8.37
C HIS A 317 31.05 -9.71 -7.09
N CYS A 318 31.85 -10.64 -6.61
CA CYS A 318 32.79 -10.44 -5.52
C CYS A 318 34.22 -10.56 -6.02
N GLN A 319 35.04 -9.57 -5.72
CA GLN A 319 36.48 -9.62 -5.99
C GLN A 319 37.25 -9.21 -4.71
N ASN A 320 38.03 -10.13 -4.16
CA ASN A 320 38.80 -9.91 -2.94
C ASN A 320 37.98 -9.36 -1.76
N GLY A 321 36.75 -9.91 -1.56
CA GLY A 321 35.81 -9.49 -0.52
C GLY A 321 35.07 -8.18 -0.82
N ARG A 322 35.29 -7.57 -1.97
CA ARG A 322 34.53 -6.40 -2.44
C ARG A 322 33.40 -6.83 -3.35
N TRP A 323 32.19 -6.47 -2.98
CA TRP A 323 31.01 -6.81 -3.75
C TRP A 323 30.62 -5.68 -4.68
N MET A 324 30.22 -6.05 -5.87
CA MET A 324 29.64 -5.19 -6.90
C MET A 324 28.35 -5.84 -7.38
N VAL A 325 27.36 -5.05 -7.66
CA VAL A 325 26.12 -5.48 -8.29
C VAL A 325 26.07 -4.87 -9.70
N GLU A 326 25.89 -5.72 -10.69
CA GLU A 326 25.51 -5.31 -12.02
C GLU A 326 24.02 -5.58 -12.15
N GLY A 327 23.23 -4.52 -12.18
CA GLY A 327 21.78 -4.63 -12.07
C GLY A 327 21.06 -3.43 -12.63
N PHE A 328 19.74 -3.58 -12.72
CA PHE A 328 18.87 -2.50 -13.15
C PHE A 328 18.70 -1.48 -12.03
N PHE A 329 19.17 -0.26 -12.25
CA PHE A 329 19.03 0.83 -11.29
C PHE A 329 17.98 1.84 -11.76
N PHE A 330 16.98 2.01 -10.92
CA PHE A 330 16.01 3.06 -11.11
C PHE A 330 16.63 4.44 -10.91
N SER A 331 16.28 5.33 -11.82
CA SER A 331 16.55 6.75 -11.63
C SER A 331 15.26 7.45 -11.21
N HIS A 332 15.26 8.08 -10.04
CA HIS A 332 14.13 8.90 -9.60
C HIS A 332 13.70 9.93 -10.64
N ARG A 333 14.67 10.52 -11.35
CA ARG A 333 14.40 11.48 -12.41
C ARG A 333 13.71 10.85 -13.61
N GLN A 334 14.06 9.61 -13.96
CA GLN A 334 13.47 8.89 -15.08
C GLN A 334 12.08 8.38 -14.71
N CYS A 335 11.89 7.80 -13.52
CA CYS A 335 10.57 7.43 -13.02
C CYS A 335 9.62 8.63 -12.90
N ALA A 336 10.11 9.81 -12.51
CA ALA A 336 9.32 11.02 -12.51
C ALA A 336 8.81 11.41 -13.91
N LYS A 337 9.59 11.15 -14.98
CA LYS A 337 9.12 11.35 -16.37
C LYS A 337 7.99 10.40 -16.74
N LEU A 338 8.04 9.15 -16.28
CA LEU A 338 6.95 8.20 -16.49
C LEU A 338 5.71 8.63 -15.70
N ASP A 339 5.87 9.02 -14.44
CA ASP A 339 4.80 9.61 -13.64
C ASP A 339 4.17 10.84 -14.33
N ASP A 340 4.98 11.73 -14.90
CA ASP A 340 4.51 12.91 -15.62
C ASP A 340 3.76 12.55 -16.91
N LEU A 341 4.19 11.50 -17.62
CA LEU A 341 3.48 10.95 -18.77
C LEU A 341 2.10 10.42 -18.39
N LEU A 342 2.03 9.59 -17.35
CA LEU A 342 0.76 9.04 -16.85
C LEU A 342 -0.16 10.15 -16.32
N LYS A 343 0.39 11.14 -15.62
CA LYS A 343 -0.34 12.32 -15.17
C LYS A 343 -0.86 13.18 -16.34
N ALA A 344 -0.11 13.25 -17.47
CA ALA A 344 -0.57 13.95 -18.66
C ALA A 344 -1.78 13.26 -19.29
N ILE A 345 -1.80 11.92 -19.31
CA ILE A 345 -2.95 11.14 -19.78
C ILE A 345 -4.17 11.45 -18.89
N ASP A 346 -4.02 11.37 -17.56
CA ASP A 346 -5.08 11.73 -16.60
C ASP A 346 -5.59 13.17 -16.84
N CYS A 347 -4.69 14.13 -16.96
CA CYS A 347 -5.03 15.54 -17.20
C CYS A 347 -5.92 15.71 -18.44
N ARG A 348 -5.54 15.06 -19.55
CA ARG A 348 -6.29 15.14 -20.82
C ARG A 348 -7.62 14.38 -20.76
N MET A 349 -7.64 13.24 -20.08
CA MET A 349 -8.89 12.48 -19.87
C MET A 349 -9.89 13.29 -19.04
N ARG A 350 -9.46 13.93 -17.95
CA ARG A 350 -10.33 14.83 -17.15
C ARG A 350 -10.88 15.98 -17.96
N GLN A 351 -10.06 16.60 -18.81
CA GLN A 351 -10.49 17.69 -19.68
C GLN A 351 -11.57 17.23 -20.68
N ARG A 352 -11.47 16.02 -21.20
CA ARG A 352 -12.42 15.47 -22.17
C ARG A 352 -13.71 14.93 -21.57
N LEU A 353 -13.67 14.52 -20.30
CA LEU A 353 -14.81 14.03 -19.55
C LEU A 353 -15.43 15.10 -18.63
N ASP A 354 -15.00 16.37 -18.78
CA ASP A 354 -15.48 17.52 -18.00
C ASP A 354 -15.45 17.28 -16.47
N ALA A 355 -14.40 16.61 -15.99
CA ALA A 355 -14.28 16.25 -14.59
C ALA A 355 -14.16 17.50 -13.68
N LYS A 356 -14.86 17.50 -12.55
CA LYS A 356 -14.94 18.62 -11.59
C LYS A 356 -13.59 19.12 -11.06
N HIS A 357 -12.54 18.27 -11.08
CA HIS A 357 -11.22 18.58 -10.52
C HIS A 357 -10.12 18.49 -11.60
N PRO A 358 -9.86 19.58 -12.35
CA PRO A 358 -8.79 19.60 -13.33
C PRO A 358 -7.42 19.54 -12.63
N ILE A 359 -6.48 18.81 -13.22
CA ILE A 359 -5.08 18.78 -12.77
C ILE A 359 -4.17 19.39 -13.84
N LYS A 360 -2.98 19.83 -13.44
CA LYS A 360 -1.96 20.34 -14.37
C LYS A 360 -0.87 19.29 -14.57
N SER A 361 -0.46 19.09 -15.81
CA SER A 361 0.72 18.30 -16.19
C SER A 361 1.86 19.23 -16.57
N GLN A 362 3.10 18.80 -16.29
CA GLN A 362 4.32 19.52 -16.71
C GLN A 362 4.85 19.01 -18.07
N LEU A 363 4.18 18.03 -18.67
CA LEU A 363 4.60 17.46 -19.95
C LEU A 363 4.25 18.41 -21.10
N ASP A 364 5.29 18.99 -21.76
CA ASP A 364 5.16 19.93 -22.88
C ASP A 364 5.50 19.33 -24.25
N THR A 365 5.85 18.05 -24.29
CA THR A 365 6.30 17.37 -25.49
C THR A 365 5.15 17.18 -26.48
N LYS A 366 5.11 18.02 -27.52
CA LYS A 366 4.00 18.12 -28.48
C LYS A 366 3.60 16.79 -29.13
N TRP A 367 4.57 15.95 -29.52
CA TRP A 367 4.28 14.69 -30.18
C TRP A 367 3.62 13.68 -29.21
N ILE A 368 4.01 13.67 -27.93
CA ILE A 368 3.37 12.82 -26.92
C ILE A 368 1.94 13.30 -26.66
N LEU A 369 1.74 14.60 -26.50
CA LEU A 369 0.41 15.18 -26.28
C LEU A 369 -0.52 14.88 -27.46
N LYS A 370 0.00 14.86 -28.69
CA LYS A 370 -0.75 14.46 -29.88
C LYS A 370 -1.17 12.98 -29.80
N ILE A 371 -0.26 12.07 -29.45
CA ILE A 371 -0.57 10.65 -29.26
C ILE A 371 -1.67 10.47 -28.20
N ILE A 372 -1.54 11.15 -27.05
CA ILE A 372 -2.54 11.08 -25.98
C ILE A 372 -3.91 11.50 -26.51
N GLN A 373 -3.97 12.62 -27.24
CA GLN A 373 -5.23 13.12 -27.80
C GLN A 373 -5.87 12.14 -28.78
N GLU A 374 -5.08 11.59 -29.70
CA GLU A 374 -5.54 10.60 -30.69
C GLU A 374 -6.11 9.33 -30.04
N GLU A 375 -5.49 8.82 -28.97
CA GLU A 375 -5.96 7.63 -28.27
C GLU A 375 -7.25 7.91 -27.45
N ILE A 376 -7.37 9.10 -26.85
CA ILE A 376 -8.59 9.53 -26.19
C ILE A 376 -9.74 9.64 -27.19
N ASP A 377 -9.52 10.30 -28.33
CA ASP A 377 -10.54 10.47 -29.36
C ASP A 377 -10.96 9.09 -29.94
N ALA A 378 -10.01 8.16 -30.11
CA ALA A 378 -10.30 6.79 -30.51
C ALA A 378 -11.12 6.00 -29.48
N LEU A 379 -10.89 6.22 -28.17
CA LEU A 379 -11.71 5.61 -27.12
C LEU A 379 -13.15 6.15 -27.18
N LEU A 380 -13.32 7.48 -27.27
CA LEU A 380 -14.63 8.11 -27.33
C LEU A 380 -15.42 7.69 -28.57
N ALA A 381 -14.76 7.62 -29.73
CA ALA A 381 -15.38 7.12 -30.95
C ALA A 381 -15.84 5.66 -30.82
N ARG A 382 -15.04 4.79 -30.17
CA ARG A 382 -15.44 3.40 -29.88
C ARG A 382 -16.66 3.33 -28.95
N LYS A 383 -16.73 4.16 -27.93
CA LYS A 383 -17.88 4.23 -27.01
C LYS A 383 -19.14 4.69 -27.76
N GLN A 384 -19.04 5.77 -28.51
CA GLN A 384 -20.16 6.27 -29.32
C GLN A 384 -20.68 5.22 -30.34
N ALA A 385 -19.75 4.51 -31.01
CA ALA A 385 -20.13 3.44 -31.93
C ALA A 385 -20.79 2.25 -31.21
N ALA A 386 -20.38 1.93 -29.99
CA ALA A 386 -20.96 0.88 -29.17
C ALA A 386 -22.40 1.29 -28.68
N GLU A 387 -22.57 2.55 -28.29
CA GLU A 387 -23.86 3.11 -27.91
C GLU A 387 -24.83 3.17 -29.11
N ALA A 388 -24.32 3.64 -30.25
CA ALA A 388 -25.10 3.65 -31.49
C ALA A 388 -25.58 2.24 -31.90
N LYS A 389 -24.79 1.21 -31.67
CA LYS A 389 -25.19 -0.18 -31.88
C LYS A 389 -26.25 -0.66 -30.90
N LYS A 390 -26.27 -0.18 -29.66
CA LYS A 390 -27.30 -0.50 -28.67
C LYS A 390 -28.63 0.18 -28.98
N ILE A 391 -28.60 1.35 -29.65
CA ILE A 391 -29.77 2.15 -30.01
C ILE A 391 -30.36 1.73 -31.38
N THR A 392 -29.80 0.74 -32.08
CA THR A 392 -30.43 0.22 -33.31
C THR A 392 -31.70 -0.52 -32.92
N ILE A 393 -32.77 0.25 -32.71
CA ILE A 393 -34.12 -0.26 -32.59
C ILE A 393 -34.44 -0.92 -33.93
N ASP A 394 -34.70 -2.22 -33.91
CA ASP A 394 -35.13 -2.96 -35.08
C ASP A 394 -36.50 -2.39 -35.53
N ARG A 395 -36.49 -1.49 -36.51
CA ARG A 395 -37.71 -0.82 -37.03
C ARG A 395 -38.69 -1.85 -37.54
N SER A 396 -38.27 -3.02 -37.95
CA SER A 396 -39.15 -4.10 -38.39
C SER A 396 -39.96 -4.70 -37.24
N GLN A 397 -39.34 -4.81 -36.05
CA GLN A 397 -40.04 -5.23 -34.83
C GLN A 397 -41.00 -4.13 -34.32
N LEU A 398 -40.62 -2.86 -34.43
CA LEU A 398 -41.47 -1.73 -34.03
C LEU A 398 -42.75 -1.65 -34.91
N GLU A 399 -42.63 -1.88 -36.20
CA GLU A 399 -43.80 -1.94 -37.10
C GLU A 399 -44.69 -3.16 -36.81
N LYS A 400 -44.10 -4.29 -36.43
CA LYS A 400 -44.81 -5.49 -36.00
C LYS A 400 -45.56 -5.26 -34.69
N ILE A 401 -44.92 -4.67 -33.68
CA ILE A 401 -45.51 -4.33 -32.38
C ILE A 401 -46.63 -3.29 -32.57
N ARG A 402 -46.44 -2.27 -33.42
CA ARG A 402 -47.50 -1.30 -33.73
C ARG A 402 -48.71 -1.94 -34.42
N ARG A 403 -48.49 -2.90 -35.33
CA ARG A 403 -49.54 -3.63 -36.00
C ARG A 403 -50.28 -4.57 -35.03
N GLU A 404 -49.57 -5.25 -34.17
CA GLU A 404 -50.14 -6.11 -33.12
C GLU A 404 -50.90 -5.28 -32.06
N ALA A 405 -50.40 -4.11 -31.68
CA ALA A 405 -51.06 -3.16 -30.79
C ALA A 405 -52.37 -2.61 -31.43
N ALA A 406 -52.33 -2.27 -32.72
CA ALA A 406 -53.53 -1.81 -33.44
C ALA A 406 -54.60 -2.90 -33.53
N ILE A 407 -54.21 -4.16 -33.81
CA ILE A 407 -55.12 -5.31 -33.83
C ILE A 407 -55.72 -5.59 -32.44
N THR A 408 -54.91 -5.42 -31.38
CA THR A 408 -55.35 -5.60 -30.00
C THR A 408 -56.32 -4.48 -29.58
N GLN A 409 -56.03 -3.24 -30.00
CA GLN A 409 -56.87 -2.08 -29.75
C GLN A 409 -58.26 -2.19 -30.50
N GLU A 410 -58.25 -2.72 -31.75
CA GLU A 410 -59.44 -2.99 -32.51
C GLU A 410 -60.25 -4.12 -31.88
N LYS A 411 -59.66 -5.18 -31.35
CA LYS A 411 -60.36 -6.25 -30.63
C LYS A 411 -60.92 -5.76 -29.29
N LEU A 412 -60.21 -4.93 -28.54
CA LEU A 412 -60.72 -4.35 -27.29
C LEU A 412 -61.88 -3.35 -27.56
N ALA A 413 -61.87 -2.57 -28.66
CA ALA A 413 -62.91 -1.68 -29.03
C ALA A 413 -64.20 -2.43 -29.43
N VAL A 414 -64.13 -3.65 -30.00
CA VAL A 414 -65.26 -4.50 -30.32
C VAL A 414 -65.83 -5.19 -29.07
N GLU A 415 -65.05 -5.41 -28.02
CA GLU A 415 -65.56 -5.98 -26.77
C GLU A 415 -66.25 -4.93 -25.87
N GLU A 416 -65.84 -3.63 -25.96
CA GLU A 416 -66.47 -2.54 -25.18
C GLU A 416 -67.89 -2.19 -25.64
N GLU A 417 -68.36 -2.60 -26.87
CA GLU A 417 -69.72 -2.38 -27.34
C GLU A 417 -70.75 -3.41 -26.80
N LEU A 418 -70.35 -4.40 -26.00
CA LEU A 418 -71.21 -5.49 -25.55
C LEU A 418 -71.37 -5.64 -24.03
N GLU A 419 -70.85 -4.75 -23.17
CA GLU A 419 -71.11 -4.84 -21.73
C GLU A 419 -71.87 -3.60 -21.20
N GLU A 420 -73.03 -3.90 -20.68
CA GLU A 420 -73.92 -2.97 -19.96
C GLU A 420 -73.35 -2.47 -18.63
N ALA A 421 -73.75 -1.28 -18.26
CA ALA A 421 -73.52 -0.40 -17.14
C ALA A 421 -73.00 -0.99 -15.80
N PRO A 422 -72.14 -0.23 -15.10
CA PRO A 422 -71.40 -0.70 -13.91
C PRO A 422 -72.19 -0.52 -12.60
N PRO A 423 -71.95 -1.34 -11.60
CA PRO A 423 -72.35 -1.06 -10.22
C PRO A 423 -71.38 -0.08 -9.55
N GLU A 424 -71.94 0.73 -8.67
CA GLU A 424 -71.35 1.84 -7.91
C GLU A 424 -69.95 1.55 -7.27
N ALA A 425 -69.12 2.53 -7.43
CA ALA A 425 -67.74 2.58 -6.81
C ALA A 425 -67.79 2.79 -5.28
N PRO A 426 -66.87 2.17 -4.53
CA PRO A 426 -66.67 2.50 -3.12
C PRO A 426 -65.97 3.87 -2.96
N PRO A 427 -66.13 4.53 -1.80
CA PRO A 427 -65.78 5.94 -1.62
C PRO A 427 -64.29 6.20 -1.72
N ILE A 428 -63.96 7.29 -2.39
CA ILE A 428 -62.61 7.86 -2.55
C ILE A 428 -62.03 8.24 -1.19
N PRO A 429 -60.81 7.83 -0.85
CA PRO A 429 -60.11 8.34 0.32
C PRO A 429 -59.76 9.83 0.11
N GLU A 430 -59.92 10.61 1.16
CA GLU A 430 -59.64 12.05 1.21
C GLU A 430 -58.21 12.40 0.70
N PRO A 431 -58.05 13.55 0.04
CA PRO A 431 -56.73 14.00 -0.45
C PRO A 431 -55.82 14.33 0.73
N ALA A 432 -54.62 13.80 0.69
CA ALA A 432 -53.57 14.11 1.61
C ALA A 432 -53.22 15.61 1.62
N ALA A 433 -52.86 16.14 2.75
CA ALA A 433 -52.48 17.54 2.94
C ALA A 433 -51.34 17.95 1.98
N PRO A 434 -51.38 19.18 1.42
CA PRO A 434 -50.34 19.66 0.54
C PRO A 434 -48.98 19.72 1.28
N PRO A 435 -47.87 19.43 0.56
CA PRO A 435 -46.53 19.52 1.15
C PRO A 435 -46.23 20.94 1.63
N PRO A 436 -45.40 21.12 2.67
CA PRO A 436 -44.92 22.43 3.12
C PRO A 436 -44.21 23.16 1.97
N GLU A 437 -44.40 24.50 1.89
CA GLU A 437 -43.83 25.33 0.80
C GLU A 437 -42.29 25.27 0.70
N ASP A 438 -41.57 24.75 1.71
CA ASP A 438 -40.11 24.69 1.76
C ASP A 438 -39.49 23.33 1.36
N THR A 439 -40.27 22.35 0.85
CA THR A 439 -39.69 21.06 0.46
C THR A 439 -39.48 20.97 -1.07
N PRO A 440 -38.31 20.44 -1.53
CA PRO A 440 -38.05 20.31 -2.98
C PRO A 440 -38.86 19.17 -3.65
N LEU A 441 -39.60 18.38 -2.86
CA LEU A 441 -40.31 17.21 -3.32
C LEU A 441 -41.67 17.58 -3.95
N SER A 442 -42.05 16.88 -5.01
CA SER A 442 -43.43 16.99 -5.55
C SER A 442 -44.45 16.36 -4.59
N PRO A 443 -45.74 16.70 -4.70
CA PRO A 443 -46.78 16.12 -3.84
C PRO A 443 -46.82 14.58 -3.82
N ALA A 444 -46.56 13.94 -4.95
CA ALA A 444 -46.50 12.48 -5.04
C ALA A 444 -45.24 11.89 -4.39
N GLU A 445 -44.10 12.52 -4.56
CA GLU A 445 -42.83 12.13 -3.94
C GLU A 445 -42.89 12.33 -2.42
N TYR A 446 -43.42 13.43 -1.95
CA TYR A 446 -43.62 13.71 -0.52
C TYR A 446 -44.53 12.66 0.11
N ARG A 447 -45.66 12.34 -0.52
CA ARG A 447 -46.60 11.30 -0.08
C ARG A 447 -45.96 9.93 -0.06
N LEU A 448 -45.13 9.60 -1.06
CA LEU A 448 -44.38 8.33 -1.10
C LEU A 448 -43.39 8.24 0.06
N LEU A 449 -42.60 9.28 0.25
CA LEU A 449 -41.60 9.33 1.35
C LEU A 449 -42.31 9.23 2.71
N GLN A 450 -43.46 9.89 2.90
CA GLN A 450 -44.27 9.76 4.10
C GLN A 450 -44.76 8.32 4.31
N CYS A 451 -45.24 7.65 3.25
CA CYS A 451 -45.70 6.27 3.36
C CYS A 451 -44.55 5.31 3.72
N LEU A 452 -43.36 5.51 3.16
CA LEU A 452 -42.18 4.68 3.44
C LEU A 452 -41.66 4.88 4.87
N LEU A 453 -41.64 6.12 5.37
CA LEU A 453 -41.16 6.43 6.73
C LEU A 453 -42.11 5.97 7.86
N TYR A 454 -43.41 6.00 7.58
CA TYR A 454 -44.46 5.70 8.58
C TYR A 454 -45.21 4.39 8.31
N GLY A 455 -44.76 3.59 7.33
CA GLY A 455 -45.32 2.27 7.03
C GLY A 455 -46.79 2.30 6.53
N LYS A 456 -47.18 3.35 5.82
CA LYS A 456 -48.54 3.49 5.26
C LYS A 456 -48.66 2.70 3.92
N ASP A 457 -49.89 2.41 3.50
CA ASP A 457 -50.16 1.65 2.28
C ASP A 457 -49.67 2.37 1.01
N LEU A 458 -49.03 1.60 0.12
CA LEU A 458 -48.46 2.07 -1.15
C LEU A 458 -49.38 1.79 -2.38
N GLY A 459 -50.55 1.21 -2.16
CA GLY A 459 -51.49 0.83 -3.23
C GLY A 459 -51.92 2.01 -4.13
N TRP A 460 -51.91 3.24 -3.59
CA TRP A 460 -52.25 4.45 -4.31
C TRP A 460 -51.29 4.76 -5.49
N VAL A 461 -50.03 4.36 -5.43
CA VAL A 461 -49.03 4.59 -6.51
C VAL A 461 -49.49 3.91 -7.80
N ARG A 462 -50.01 2.68 -7.71
CA ARG A 462 -50.56 1.96 -8.84
C ARG A 462 -51.94 2.51 -9.27
N ALA A 463 -52.74 2.92 -8.29
CA ALA A 463 -54.09 3.47 -8.58
C ALA A 463 -54.01 4.80 -9.34
N GLU A 464 -52.98 5.62 -9.11
CA GLU A 464 -52.72 6.87 -9.81
C GLU A 464 -51.87 6.70 -11.09
N GLY A 465 -51.53 5.46 -11.47
CA GLY A 465 -50.77 5.16 -12.68
C GLY A 465 -49.28 5.59 -12.60
N LEU A 466 -48.75 5.78 -11.39
CA LEU A 466 -47.39 6.23 -11.19
C LEU A 466 -46.42 5.03 -11.08
N MET A 467 -45.18 5.24 -11.51
CA MET A 467 -44.14 4.23 -11.43
C MET A 467 -43.28 4.44 -10.17
N MET A 468 -43.24 3.43 -9.31
CA MET A 468 -42.47 3.47 -8.04
C MET A 468 -41.00 3.87 -8.26
N SER A 469 -40.34 3.28 -9.27
CA SER A 469 -38.93 3.57 -9.56
C SER A 469 -38.68 5.03 -9.92
N VAL A 470 -39.60 5.65 -10.68
CA VAL A 470 -39.48 7.06 -11.08
C VAL A 470 -39.63 7.99 -9.89
N LEU A 471 -40.53 7.67 -8.96
CA LEU A 471 -40.69 8.46 -7.72
C LEU A 471 -39.49 8.29 -6.79
N LEU A 472 -38.92 7.09 -6.66
CA LEU A 472 -37.73 6.84 -5.86
C LEU A 472 -36.48 7.59 -6.40
N ASP A 473 -36.28 7.52 -7.72
CA ASP A 473 -35.19 8.24 -8.37
C ASP A 473 -35.38 9.76 -8.22
N GLY A 474 -36.59 10.27 -8.33
CA GLY A 474 -36.93 11.69 -8.13
C GLY A 474 -36.68 12.17 -6.70
N ILE A 475 -37.02 11.36 -5.69
CA ILE A 475 -36.72 11.66 -4.28
C ILE A 475 -35.20 11.70 -4.05
N ASN A 476 -34.46 10.68 -4.49
CA ASN A 476 -33.00 10.62 -4.31
C ASN A 476 -32.29 11.76 -5.04
N GLU A 477 -32.73 12.11 -6.26
CA GLU A 477 -32.13 13.23 -7.02
C GLU A 477 -32.34 14.57 -6.31
N LYS A 478 -33.54 14.86 -5.83
CA LYS A 478 -33.89 16.14 -5.21
C LYS A 478 -33.32 16.31 -3.80
N LEU A 479 -33.19 15.23 -3.07
CA LEU A 479 -32.59 15.24 -1.74
C LEU A 479 -31.07 15.09 -1.73
N TYR A 480 -30.48 14.75 -2.88
CA TYR A 480 -29.02 14.62 -3.00
C TYR A 480 -28.27 15.91 -2.67
N ASP A 481 -28.83 17.08 -3.01
CA ASP A 481 -28.19 18.36 -2.70
C ASP A 481 -28.16 18.64 -1.18
N ILE A 482 -29.06 18.04 -0.42
CA ILE A 482 -29.18 18.21 1.03
C ILE A 482 -28.31 17.20 1.77
N PHE A 483 -28.41 15.92 1.40
CA PHE A 483 -27.75 14.81 2.13
C PHE A 483 -26.40 14.40 1.51
N GLN A 484 -26.08 14.83 0.30
CA GLN A 484 -24.88 14.47 -0.49
C GLN A 484 -24.76 12.95 -0.74
N ASP A 485 -25.86 12.23 -0.58
CA ASP A 485 -25.98 10.79 -0.77
C ASP A 485 -27.42 10.41 -1.15
N THR A 486 -27.65 9.14 -1.53
CA THR A 486 -28.99 8.59 -1.73
C THR A 486 -29.65 8.32 -0.38
N VAL A 487 -30.91 8.67 -0.23
CA VAL A 487 -31.67 8.51 1.02
C VAL A 487 -32.58 7.29 1.03
N LEU A 488 -32.88 6.72 -0.13
CA LEU A 488 -33.67 5.51 -0.33
C LEU A 488 -32.85 4.49 -1.13
N ASP A 489 -32.90 3.22 -0.75
CA ASP A 489 -32.27 2.12 -1.46
C ASP A 489 -33.11 1.62 -2.65
N GLN A 490 -32.59 0.63 -3.41
CA GLN A 490 -33.28 0.05 -4.57
C GLN A 490 -34.55 -0.73 -4.20
N ASP A 491 -34.70 -1.14 -2.95
CA ASP A 491 -35.88 -1.86 -2.41
C ASP A 491 -36.86 -0.91 -1.74
N ALA A 492 -36.74 0.41 -2.00
CA ALA A 492 -37.58 1.48 -1.44
C ALA A 492 -37.51 1.57 0.09
N GLN A 493 -36.39 1.17 0.72
CA GLN A 493 -36.21 1.32 2.15
C GLN A 493 -35.41 2.59 2.47
N PRO A 494 -35.84 3.40 3.44
CA PRO A 494 -35.06 4.53 3.93
C PRO A 494 -33.75 4.07 4.56
N ILE A 495 -32.63 4.70 4.17
CA ILE A 495 -31.30 4.37 4.70
C ILE A 495 -31.25 4.81 6.18
N SER A 496 -30.81 3.90 7.05
CA SER A 496 -30.88 4.05 8.52
C SER A 496 -30.25 5.34 9.04
N ASP A 497 -29.22 5.81 8.38
CA ASP A 497 -28.40 6.96 8.79
C ASP A 497 -29.14 8.30 8.59
N TYR A 498 -30.18 8.33 7.76
CA TYR A 498 -30.92 9.54 7.39
C TYR A 498 -32.39 9.53 7.88
N ILE A 499 -32.85 8.47 8.59
CA ILE A 499 -34.24 8.31 8.98
C ILE A 499 -34.72 9.46 9.89
N ASP A 500 -33.89 9.92 10.80
CA ASP A 500 -34.27 10.95 11.76
C ASP A 500 -34.42 12.32 11.09
N GLU A 501 -33.48 12.68 10.20
CA GLU A 501 -33.56 13.91 9.41
C GLU A 501 -34.72 13.88 8.40
N LEU A 502 -34.99 12.72 7.77
CA LEU A 502 -36.11 12.56 6.85
C LEU A 502 -37.46 12.70 7.59
N LYS A 503 -37.57 12.24 8.84
CA LYS A 503 -38.76 12.41 9.66
C LYS A 503 -38.97 13.86 10.12
N GLU A 504 -37.91 14.64 10.29
CA GLU A 504 -38.02 16.08 10.54
C GLU A 504 -38.54 16.85 9.33
N MET A 505 -38.21 16.40 8.10
CA MET A 505 -38.68 17.01 6.87
C MET A 505 -40.12 16.64 6.52
N VAL A 506 -40.58 15.47 6.94
CA VAL A 506 -41.89 14.90 6.54
C VAL A 506 -42.74 14.65 7.78
N SER A 507 -43.73 15.50 7.99
CA SER A 507 -44.67 15.31 9.10
C SER A 507 -45.48 14.01 8.94
N PRO A 508 -45.88 13.34 10.05
CA PRO A 508 -46.59 12.06 10.04
C PRO A 508 -47.99 12.10 9.41
#